data_ec64eb8de39c9e498b6f9b488c86af88
#
_entry.id   ec64eb8de39c9e498b6f9b488c86af88
#
_cell.length_a   1.000
_cell.length_b   1.000
_cell.length_c   1.000
_cell.angle_alpha   90.00
_cell.angle_beta   90.00
_cell.angle_gamma   90.00
#
_symmetry.space_group_name_H-M   'P 1'
#
loop_
_entity.id
_entity.type
_entity.pdbx_description
1 polymer ?
#
loop_
_entity_poly.entity_id
_entity_poly.type
_entity_poly.pdbx_seq_one_letter_code
_entity_poly.pdbx_strand_id
1 'polypeptide(L)'
;ERAATVFSEHDAISSVFAGVPPEGKAETVERLKAGGLTVMVGDGTNDAPALAAADLGVALGGGTAMAADAADVAIVDDDLGSVATVFELSRAAGRRVKGNIGWAFCYNAVAIPLAVTGLLNPLFAAVAMGASSLLVVGNSSRALLDD
;
A
#
# COMPACT_ATOMS: atom_id res chain seq x y z
N GLU A 1 -22.39 15.46 -17.81
CA GLU A 1 -23.63 14.75 -17.43
C GLU A 1 -23.84 13.45 -18.21
N ARG A 2 -23.66 13.39 -19.56
CA ARG A 2 -23.83 12.13 -20.34
C ARG A 2 -22.86 11.01 -19.94
N ALA A 3 -21.62 11.31 -19.61
CA ALA A 3 -20.65 10.32 -19.15
C ALA A 3 -21.05 9.74 -17.77
N ALA A 4 -21.58 10.58 -16.88
CA ALA A 4 -22.01 10.16 -15.55
C ALA A 4 -23.11 9.10 -15.59
N THR A 5 -24.01 9.16 -16.58
CA THR A 5 -25.11 8.21 -16.75
C THR A 5 -24.61 6.79 -17.07
N VAL A 6 -23.57 6.69 -17.91
CA VAL A 6 -22.95 5.39 -18.27
C VAL A 6 -22.32 4.72 -17.05
N PHE A 7 -21.65 5.51 -16.21
CA PHE A 7 -21.01 4.97 -15.00
C PHE A 7 -22.00 4.61 -13.90
N SER A 8 -23.15 5.31 -13.80
CA SER A 8 -24.17 5.01 -12.79
C SER A 8 -24.91 3.67 -13.01
N GLU A 9 -24.80 3.10 -14.21
CA GLU A 9 -25.42 1.80 -14.56
C GLU A 9 -24.49 0.61 -14.27
N HIS A 10 -23.24 0.86 -13.81
CA HIS A 10 -22.28 -0.22 -13.56
C HIS A 10 -22.37 -0.68 -12.11
N ASP A 11 -22.64 -1.97 -11.88
CA ASP A 11 -22.82 -2.57 -10.54
C ASP A 11 -21.67 -2.36 -9.56
N ALA A 12 -20.44 -2.14 -10.07
CA ALA A 12 -19.26 -1.87 -9.25
C ALA A 12 -19.18 -0.42 -8.76
N ILE A 13 -20.03 0.49 -9.28
CA ILE A 13 -20.02 1.92 -8.94
C ILE A 13 -21.24 2.23 -8.07
N SER A 14 -20.99 2.52 -6.81
CA SER A 14 -22.05 2.78 -5.84
C SER A 14 -22.57 4.23 -5.88
N SER A 15 -21.77 5.19 -6.35
CA SER A 15 -22.16 6.59 -6.42
C SER A 15 -21.40 7.35 -7.49
N VAL A 16 -22.07 8.28 -8.18
CA VAL A 16 -21.47 9.16 -9.20
C VAL A 16 -21.72 10.60 -8.82
N PHE A 17 -20.65 11.39 -8.70
CA PHE A 17 -20.70 12.82 -8.41
C PHE A 17 -20.23 13.59 -9.65
N ALA A 18 -21.16 14.14 -10.43
CA ALA A 18 -20.87 14.87 -11.65
C ALA A 18 -20.83 16.38 -11.42
N GLY A 19 -19.94 17.08 -12.16
CA GLY A 19 -19.86 18.53 -12.12
C GLY A 19 -19.33 19.11 -10.80
N VAL A 20 -18.61 18.32 -10.02
CA VAL A 20 -17.98 18.77 -8.76
C VAL A 20 -16.80 19.70 -9.10
N PRO A 21 -16.79 20.95 -8.61
CA PRO A 21 -15.66 21.86 -8.80
C PRO A 21 -14.42 21.35 -8.03
N PRO A 22 -13.20 21.79 -8.38
CA PRO A 22 -11.97 21.33 -7.73
C PRO A 22 -12.00 21.39 -6.20
N GLU A 23 -12.51 22.48 -5.64
CA GLU A 23 -12.64 22.68 -4.19
C GLU A 23 -13.62 21.70 -3.56
N GLY A 24 -14.71 21.37 -4.27
CA GLY A 24 -15.74 20.42 -3.80
C GLY A 24 -15.30 18.96 -3.84
N LYS A 25 -14.23 18.64 -4.62
CA LYS A 25 -13.69 17.26 -4.66
C LYS A 25 -13.09 16.86 -3.32
N ALA A 26 -12.30 17.73 -2.70
CA ALA A 26 -11.70 17.48 -1.40
C ALA A 26 -12.77 17.28 -0.31
N GLU A 27 -13.81 18.13 -0.30
CA GLU A 27 -14.93 17.98 0.63
C GLU A 27 -15.70 16.66 0.43
N THR A 28 -15.85 16.23 -0.83
CA THR A 28 -16.49 14.95 -1.16
C THR A 28 -15.67 13.79 -0.62
N VAL A 29 -14.36 13.81 -0.79
CA VAL A 29 -13.43 12.80 -0.25
C VAL A 29 -13.52 12.76 1.27
N GLU A 30 -13.48 13.89 1.96
CA GLU A 30 -13.61 13.96 3.43
C GLU A 30 -14.93 13.35 3.93
N ARG A 31 -16.03 13.56 3.22
CA ARG A 31 -17.32 12.93 3.57
C ARG A 31 -17.30 11.41 3.39
N LEU A 32 -16.62 10.92 2.34
CA LEU A 32 -16.50 9.48 2.08
C LEU A 32 -15.65 8.78 3.13
N LYS A 33 -14.65 9.43 3.69
CA LYS A 33 -13.79 8.90 4.78
C LYS A 33 -14.61 8.53 6.03
N ALA A 34 -15.73 9.18 6.28
CA ALA A 34 -16.62 8.81 7.37
C ALA A 34 -17.20 7.40 7.24
N GLY A 35 -17.24 6.85 6.03
CA GLY A 35 -17.72 5.50 5.72
C GLY A 35 -16.63 4.42 5.73
N GLY A 36 -15.35 4.78 5.80
CA GLY A 36 -14.22 3.84 5.77
C GLY A 36 -12.99 4.39 5.06
N LEU A 37 -11.96 3.56 4.92
CA LEU A 37 -10.74 3.90 4.20
C LEU A 37 -11.03 4.33 2.76
N THR A 38 -10.61 5.53 2.41
CA THR A 38 -10.87 6.15 1.12
C THR A 38 -9.59 6.32 0.33
N VAL A 39 -9.58 5.78 -0.87
CA VAL A 39 -8.51 5.96 -1.85
C VAL A 39 -8.98 6.93 -2.92
N MET A 40 -8.23 7.99 -3.15
CA MET A 40 -8.44 8.92 -4.26
C MET A 40 -7.44 8.62 -5.37
N VAL A 41 -7.94 8.45 -6.59
CA VAL A 41 -7.14 8.30 -7.80
C VAL A 41 -7.43 9.48 -8.71
N GLY A 42 -6.39 10.17 -9.18
CA GLY A 42 -6.54 11.34 -10.03
C GLY A 42 -5.31 11.61 -10.91
N ASP A 43 -5.49 12.37 -11.99
CA ASP A 43 -4.42 12.78 -12.91
C ASP A 43 -3.66 14.05 -12.47
N GLY A 44 -4.11 14.68 -11.44
CA GLY A 44 -3.36 15.49 -10.52
C GLY A 44 -3.42 16.99 -10.61
N THR A 45 -3.65 17.66 -11.71
CA THR A 45 -3.47 19.13 -11.70
C THR A 45 -4.53 19.85 -10.85
N ASN A 46 -5.78 19.40 -10.93
CA ASN A 46 -6.90 19.95 -10.18
C ASN A 46 -7.33 19.05 -9.01
N ASP A 47 -6.69 17.91 -8.84
CA ASP A 47 -7.05 16.89 -7.86
C ASP A 47 -6.12 16.87 -6.63
N ALA A 48 -5.03 17.66 -6.64
CA ALA A 48 -4.07 17.70 -5.56
C ALA A 48 -4.70 17.89 -4.16
N PRO A 49 -5.67 18.80 -3.95
CA PRO A 49 -6.35 18.92 -2.65
C PRO A 49 -7.16 17.69 -2.27
N ALA A 50 -7.77 16.99 -3.26
CA ALA A 50 -8.55 15.78 -3.02
C ALA A 50 -7.65 14.57 -2.77
N LEU A 51 -6.50 14.47 -3.46
CA LEU A 51 -5.47 13.47 -3.22
C LEU A 51 -4.93 13.58 -1.79
N ALA A 52 -4.58 14.80 -1.37
CA ALA A 52 -4.09 15.07 -0.01
C ALA A 52 -5.16 14.85 1.09
N ALA A 53 -6.44 14.99 0.76
CA ALA A 53 -7.54 14.77 1.69
C ALA A 53 -7.86 13.29 1.91
N ALA A 54 -7.52 12.40 0.97
CA ALA A 54 -7.77 10.97 1.06
C ALA A 54 -6.92 10.28 2.14
N ASP A 55 -7.29 9.04 2.52
CA ASP A 55 -6.43 8.19 3.35
C ASP A 55 -5.25 7.63 2.54
N LEU A 56 -5.44 7.51 1.22
CA LEU A 56 -4.39 7.19 0.26
C LEU A 56 -4.68 7.94 -1.05
N GLY A 57 -3.78 8.84 -1.42
CA GLY A 57 -3.80 9.54 -2.70
C GLY A 57 -2.94 8.82 -3.73
N VAL A 58 -3.50 8.56 -4.91
CA VAL A 58 -2.80 7.93 -6.05
C VAL A 58 -2.85 8.86 -7.25
N ALA A 59 -1.71 9.39 -7.68
CA ALA A 59 -1.57 10.18 -8.89
C ALA A 59 -1.25 9.29 -10.09
N LEU A 60 -1.98 9.48 -11.20
CA LEU A 60 -1.78 8.77 -12.48
C LEU A 60 -1.10 9.67 -13.52
N GLY A 61 -0.45 9.02 -14.49
CA GLY A 61 -0.03 9.67 -15.72
C GLY A 61 1.20 10.57 -15.60
N GLY A 62 2.11 10.27 -14.69
CA GLY A 62 3.27 11.10 -14.47
C GLY A 62 2.92 12.52 -14.08
N GLY A 63 1.74 12.75 -13.53
CA GLY A 63 1.08 13.97 -13.15
C GLY A 63 1.97 15.19 -12.95
N THR A 64 1.42 16.38 -12.85
CA THR A 64 2.22 17.56 -12.52
C THR A 64 3.00 17.30 -11.22
N ALA A 65 4.17 17.92 -11.08
CA ALA A 65 4.96 17.83 -9.85
C ALA A 65 4.10 18.09 -8.59
N MET A 66 3.10 18.96 -8.70
CA MET A 66 2.17 19.27 -7.61
C MET A 66 1.27 18.07 -7.23
N ALA A 67 0.87 17.24 -8.19
CA ALA A 67 0.08 16.07 -7.90
C ALA A 67 0.93 14.94 -7.28
N ALA A 68 2.13 14.76 -7.81
CA ALA A 68 3.09 13.81 -7.25
C ALA A 68 3.46 14.17 -5.81
N ASP A 69 3.58 15.47 -5.50
CA ASP A 69 3.86 15.97 -4.15
C ASP A 69 2.65 15.80 -3.18
N ALA A 70 1.44 15.81 -3.73
CA ALA A 70 0.21 15.68 -2.94
C ALA A 70 -0.25 14.23 -2.75
N ALA A 71 0.27 13.30 -3.56
CA ALA A 71 -0.11 11.89 -3.55
C ALA A 71 0.88 11.04 -2.75
N ASP A 72 0.36 9.98 -2.11
CA ASP A 72 1.19 8.99 -1.43
C ASP A 72 1.85 8.02 -2.44
N VAL A 73 1.21 7.82 -3.59
CA VAL A 73 1.68 6.95 -4.68
C VAL A 73 1.59 7.70 -6.00
N ALA A 74 2.66 7.72 -6.78
CA ALA A 74 2.68 8.21 -8.14
C ALA A 74 2.88 7.06 -9.13
N ILE A 75 1.95 6.90 -10.06
CA ILE A 75 2.01 5.94 -11.16
C ILE A 75 2.37 6.71 -12.43
N VAL A 76 3.45 6.29 -13.08
CA VAL A 76 4.02 7.04 -14.23
C VAL A 76 3.19 6.89 -15.50
N ASP A 77 2.50 5.76 -15.65
CA ASP A 77 1.62 5.51 -16.79
C ASP A 77 0.18 5.99 -16.54
N ASP A 78 -0.61 6.08 -17.62
CA ASP A 78 -2.03 6.49 -17.59
C ASP A 78 -2.98 5.29 -17.47
N ASP A 79 -2.46 4.09 -17.17
CA ASP A 79 -3.28 2.90 -17.09
C ASP A 79 -3.89 2.72 -15.68
N LEU A 80 -5.21 2.78 -15.60
CA LEU A 80 -5.95 2.47 -14.37
C LEU A 80 -5.70 1.03 -13.88
N GLY A 81 -5.31 0.10 -14.75
CA GLY A 81 -4.90 -1.25 -14.38
C GLY A 81 -3.69 -1.26 -13.44
N SER A 82 -2.79 -0.28 -13.60
CA SER A 82 -1.63 -0.13 -12.72
C SER A 82 -2.01 0.16 -11.26
N VAL A 83 -3.17 0.77 -11.02
CA VAL A 83 -3.71 0.95 -9.65
C VAL A 83 -3.98 -0.42 -9.00
N ALA A 84 -4.59 -1.36 -9.74
CA ALA A 84 -4.81 -2.71 -9.25
C ALA A 84 -3.49 -3.41 -8.90
N THR A 85 -2.48 -3.26 -9.77
CA THR A 85 -1.13 -3.80 -9.55
C THR A 85 -0.49 -3.25 -8.27
N VAL A 86 -0.65 -1.96 -7.97
CA VAL A 86 -0.18 -1.34 -6.72
C VAL A 86 -0.82 -2.01 -5.50
N PHE A 87 -2.12 -2.28 -5.53
CA PHE A 87 -2.80 -2.97 -4.45
C PHE A 87 -2.33 -4.42 -4.28
N GLU A 88 -2.11 -5.14 -5.38
CA GLU A 88 -1.57 -6.51 -5.34
C GLU A 88 -0.17 -6.53 -4.76
N LEU A 89 0.70 -5.62 -5.20
CA LEU A 89 2.05 -5.45 -4.70
C LEU A 89 2.07 -5.13 -3.21
N SER A 90 1.22 -4.20 -2.76
CA SER A 90 1.08 -3.83 -1.35
C SER A 90 0.64 -5.02 -0.49
N ARG A 91 -0.34 -5.81 -0.97
CA ARG A 91 -0.78 -7.02 -0.27
C ARG A 91 0.31 -8.08 -0.21
N ALA A 92 1.06 -8.27 -1.29
CA ALA A 92 2.18 -9.22 -1.35
C ALA A 92 3.30 -8.80 -0.40
N ALA A 93 3.68 -7.51 -0.39
CA ALA A 93 4.65 -6.95 0.52
C ALA A 93 4.21 -7.10 1.99
N GLY A 94 2.95 -6.77 2.29
CA GLY A 94 2.39 -6.92 3.64
C GLY A 94 2.42 -8.37 4.16
N ARG A 95 2.08 -9.35 3.31
CA ARG A 95 2.20 -10.77 3.66
C ARG A 95 3.65 -11.17 3.95
N ARG A 96 4.60 -10.70 3.13
CA ARG A 96 6.03 -10.98 3.30
C ARG A 96 6.58 -10.38 4.59
N VAL A 97 6.25 -9.12 4.88
CA VAL A 97 6.64 -8.44 6.13
C VAL A 97 6.10 -9.20 7.35
N LYS A 98 4.81 -9.55 7.34
CA LYS A 98 4.20 -10.34 8.43
C LYS A 98 4.88 -11.69 8.62
N GLY A 99 5.22 -12.38 7.53
CA GLY A 99 5.95 -13.65 7.56
C GLY A 99 7.35 -13.50 8.17
N ASN A 100 8.10 -12.49 7.76
CA ASN A 100 9.45 -12.22 8.28
C ASN A 100 9.43 -11.86 9.77
N ILE A 101 8.47 -11.03 10.18
CA ILE A 101 8.26 -10.69 11.59
C ILE A 101 7.88 -11.95 12.40
N GLY A 102 6.93 -12.75 11.88
CA GLY A 102 6.53 -14.01 12.51
C GLY A 102 7.72 -14.95 12.71
N TRP A 103 8.56 -15.12 11.69
CA TRP A 103 9.79 -15.91 11.77
C TRP A 103 10.74 -15.38 12.86
N ALA A 104 10.97 -14.08 12.90
CA ALA A 104 11.84 -13.46 13.90
C ALA A 104 11.30 -13.66 15.33
N PHE A 105 10.00 -13.54 15.54
CA PHE A 105 9.37 -13.83 16.83
C PHE A 105 9.49 -15.30 17.22
N CYS A 106 9.23 -16.23 16.31
CA CYS A 106 9.37 -17.67 16.58
C CYS A 106 10.80 -18.04 16.97
N TYR A 107 11.79 -17.54 16.24
CA TYR A 107 13.19 -17.74 16.57
C TYR A 107 13.51 -17.25 17.99
N ASN A 108 13.13 -16.03 18.32
CA ASN A 108 13.39 -15.46 19.64
C ASN A 108 12.62 -16.17 20.76
N ALA A 109 11.39 -16.62 20.51
CA ALA A 109 10.58 -17.35 21.48
C ALA A 109 11.22 -18.69 21.89
N VAL A 110 12.04 -19.29 21.01
CA VAL A 110 12.78 -20.51 21.31
C VAL A 110 14.18 -20.18 21.87
N ALA A 111 14.88 -19.23 21.24
CA ALA A 111 16.28 -18.93 21.58
C ALA A 111 16.43 -18.31 22.98
N ILE A 112 15.51 -17.43 23.39
CA ILE A 112 15.58 -16.73 24.68
C ILE A 112 15.46 -17.71 25.87
N PRO A 113 14.46 -18.61 25.95
CA PRO A 113 14.40 -19.60 27.04
C PRO A 113 15.62 -20.51 27.08
N LEU A 114 16.14 -20.96 25.94
CA LEU A 114 17.33 -21.80 25.88
C LEU A 114 18.59 -21.05 26.38
N ALA A 115 18.67 -19.76 26.10
CA ALA A 115 19.76 -18.92 26.62
C ALA A 115 19.67 -18.73 28.15
N VAL A 116 18.46 -18.44 28.65
CA VAL A 116 18.21 -18.25 30.09
C VAL A 116 18.53 -19.52 30.90
N THR A 117 18.23 -20.70 30.36
CA THR A 117 18.54 -21.99 31.02
C THR A 117 20.00 -22.40 30.88
N GLY A 118 20.84 -21.62 30.18
CA GLY A 118 22.25 -21.92 29.94
C GLY A 118 22.49 -23.08 28.95
N LEU A 119 21.44 -23.57 28.28
CA LEU A 119 21.55 -24.64 27.29
C LEU A 119 22.04 -24.15 25.92
N LEU A 120 22.03 -22.85 25.68
CA LEU A 120 22.42 -22.25 24.42
C LEU A 120 23.90 -21.83 24.46
N ASN A 121 24.74 -22.48 23.66
CA ASN A 121 26.11 -22.05 23.46
C ASN A 121 26.14 -20.74 22.67
N PRO A 122 26.88 -19.69 23.10
CA PRO A 122 26.95 -18.41 22.43
C PRO A 122 27.35 -18.46 20.93
N LEU A 123 28.24 -19.40 20.57
CA LEU A 123 28.65 -19.58 19.18
C LEU A 123 27.51 -20.09 18.31
N PHE A 124 26.75 -21.09 18.79
CA PHE A 124 25.57 -21.59 18.07
C PHE A 124 24.48 -20.51 17.97
N ALA A 125 24.28 -19.70 19.01
CA ALA A 125 23.36 -18.57 18.99
C ALA A 125 23.72 -17.56 17.89
N ALA A 126 25.00 -17.20 17.80
CA ALA A 126 25.48 -16.25 16.79
C ALA A 126 25.31 -16.79 15.36
N VAL A 127 25.62 -18.06 15.11
CA VAL A 127 25.43 -18.72 13.81
C VAL A 127 23.95 -18.79 13.44
N ALA A 128 23.09 -19.19 14.36
CA ALA A 128 21.66 -19.30 14.14
C ALA A 128 21.01 -17.93 13.87
N MET A 129 21.43 -16.88 14.58
CA MET A 129 20.99 -15.50 14.33
C MET A 129 21.43 -15.02 12.94
N GLY A 130 22.69 -15.29 12.55
CA GLY A 130 23.18 -14.97 11.20
C GLY A 130 22.39 -15.69 10.12
N ALA A 131 22.14 -16.98 10.28
CA ALA A 131 21.32 -17.77 9.36
C ALA A 131 19.88 -17.25 9.27
N SER A 132 19.26 -16.92 10.39
CA SER A 132 17.92 -16.32 10.44
C SER A 132 17.86 -14.99 9.68
N SER A 133 18.86 -14.14 9.87
CA SER A 133 18.96 -12.86 9.17
C SER A 133 19.10 -13.05 7.65
N LEU A 134 19.93 -13.99 7.21
CA LEU A 134 20.10 -14.34 5.80
C LEU A 134 18.80 -14.88 5.18
N LEU A 135 18.03 -15.68 5.91
CA LEU A 135 16.74 -16.18 5.46
C LEU A 135 15.74 -15.03 5.25
N VAL A 136 15.66 -14.08 6.18
CA VAL A 136 14.79 -12.90 6.08
C VAL A 136 15.20 -12.03 4.90
N VAL A 137 16.50 -11.75 4.74
CA VAL A 137 17.01 -10.97 3.60
C VAL A 137 16.73 -11.69 2.28
N GLY A 138 17.04 -12.98 2.19
CA GLY A 138 16.79 -13.79 1.01
C GLY A 138 15.30 -13.86 0.65
N ASN A 139 14.40 -13.95 1.65
CA ASN A 139 12.97 -13.91 1.41
C ASN A 139 12.50 -12.52 0.96
N SER A 140 13.11 -11.45 1.49
CA SER A 140 12.76 -10.07 1.13
C SER A 140 13.23 -9.67 -0.27
N SER A 141 14.31 -10.28 -0.77
CA SER A 141 14.88 -9.98 -2.09
C SER A 141 14.22 -10.71 -3.26
N ARG A 142 13.28 -11.64 -2.99
CA ARG A 142 12.51 -12.29 -4.07
C ARG A 142 11.54 -11.31 -4.71
N ALA A 143 11.19 -11.52 -5.99
CA ALA A 143 10.12 -10.77 -6.64
C ALA A 143 8.82 -10.86 -5.83
N LEU A 144 8.04 -9.79 -5.81
CA LEU A 144 6.77 -9.72 -5.08
C LEU A 144 5.60 -10.20 -5.91
N LEU A 145 5.69 -10.00 -7.23
CA LEU A 145 4.76 -10.51 -8.22
C LEU A 145 5.56 -11.45 -9.12
N ASP A 146 5.02 -12.62 -9.37
CA ASP A 146 5.51 -13.51 -10.44
C ASP A 146 4.99 -12.92 -11.75
N ASP A 147 5.87 -12.80 -12.76
CA ASP A 147 5.55 -12.31 -14.11
C ASP A 147 4.52 -13.21 -14.81
#